data_2db9ed955b99cf2b4b176e888eecec53
#
_entry.id   2db9ed955b99cf2b4b176e888eecec53
#
_cell.length_a   1.000
_cell.length_b   1.000
_cell.length_c   1.000
_cell.angle_alpha   90.00
_cell.angle_beta   90.00
_cell.angle_gamma   90.00
#
_symmetry.space_group_name_H-M   'P 1'
#
loop_
_entity.id
_entity.type
_entity.pdbx_description
1 polymer ?
#
loop_
_entity_poly.entity_id
_entity_poly.type
_entity_poly.pdbx_seq_one_letter_code
_entity_poly.pdbx_strand_id
1 'polypeptide(L)'
;MRSVDDSLQRMGLESIDILYIHDIDKFTRGDEQPEVFETAMNGAWRALSKLRDERVVKAIGVGVNEWEVCQDALEQRDFDCFLLAGRYTLLEQEALDTFLPLCEQRNASVVVGGGFNSGILATGAKDGAKYNYSPAPETIKRRVQAIESVCKEFQVPLPAAALQFVVAHPAVPTFMAGTRTVKQLKQNIAWFSHPIPSEFWTALKSKRLIREDAPTP
;
A
#
# COMPACT_ATOMS: atom_id res chain seq x y z
N MET A 1 18.82 16.48 -5.99
CA MET A 1 20.18 15.91 -5.90
C MET A 1 20.65 15.89 -4.43
N ARG A 2 20.83 17.00 -3.73
CA ARG A 2 21.30 17.00 -2.32
C ARG A 2 20.57 16.01 -1.40
N SER A 3 19.23 15.87 -1.50
CA SER A 3 18.46 14.90 -0.71
C SER A 3 18.86 13.43 -0.97
N VAL A 4 19.28 13.10 -2.19
CA VAL A 4 19.77 11.76 -2.55
C VAL A 4 21.14 11.52 -1.91
N ASP A 5 22.06 12.51 -2.05
CA ASP A 5 23.40 12.45 -1.47
C ASP A 5 23.33 12.32 0.06
N ASP A 6 22.46 13.12 0.71
CA ASP A 6 22.23 13.06 2.15
C ASP A 6 21.64 11.69 2.58
N SER A 7 20.81 11.05 1.76
CA SER A 7 20.25 9.73 2.03
C SER A 7 21.31 8.64 1.92
N LEU A 8 22.14 8.65 0.89
CA LEU A 8 23.26 7.73 0.72
C LEU A 8 24.21 7.83 1.91
N GLN A 9 24.57 9.07 2.30
CA GLN A 9 25.45 9.30 3.45
C GLN A 9 24.85 8.78 4.76
N ARG A 10 23.57 9.06 5.05
CA ARG A 10 22.92 8.59 6.28
C ARG A 10 22.79 7.09 6.35
N MET A 11 22.54 6.43 5.22
CA MET A 11 22.41 4.97 5.15
C MET A 11 23.76 4.24 5.04
N GLY A 12 24.84 4.95 4.71
CA GLY A 12 26.15 4.33 4.45
C GLY A 12 26.13 3.44 3.21
N LEU A 13 25.33 3.79 2.19
CA LEU A 13 25.18 3.03 0.96
C LEU A 13 25.86 3.74 -0.20
N GLU A 14 26.37 2.98 -1.16
CA GLU A 14 26.99 3.50 -2.40
C GLU A 14 25.93 3.77 -3.49
N SER A 15 24.77 3.11 -3.42
CA SER A 15 23.71 3.24 -4.41
C SER A 15 22.32 3.02 -3.79
N ILE A 16 21.29 3.55 -4.46
CA ILE A 16 19.87 3.35 -4.18
C ILE A 16 19.21 2.89 -5.46
N ASP A 17 18.40 1.83 -5.41
CA ASP A 17 17.74 1.29 -6.60
C ASP A 17 16.47 2.05 -6.95
N ILE A 18 15.69 2.49 -5.96
CA ILE A 18 14.38 3.12 -6.15
C ILE A 18 14.31 4.42 -5.34
N LEU A 19 13.83 5.48 -5.97
CA LEU A 19 13.57 6.77 -5.31
C LEU A 19 12.10 7.13 -5.42
N TYR A 20 11.52 7.60 -4.32
CA TYR A 20 10.13 8.06 -4.24
C TYR A 20 10.05 9.56 -3.97
N ILE A 21 9.18 10.27 -4.70
CA ILE A 21 8.65 11.57 -4.29
C ILE A 21 7.67 11.30 -3.17
N HIS A 22 7.87 11.92 -2.00
CA HIS A 22 7.12 11.56 -0.79
C HIS A 22 6.16 12.65 -0.35
N ASP A 23 4.98 12.24 0.18
CA ASP A 23 4.01 13.14 0.81
C ASP A 23 3.58 14.33 -0.05
N ILE A 24 3.06 14.07 -1.25
CA ILE A 24 2.47 15.07 -2.14
C ILE A 24 0.94 14.94 -2.23
N ASP A 25 0.35 14.21 -1.27
CA ASP A 25 -1.08 13.97 -1.16
C ASP A 25 -1.80 15.04 -0.32
N LYS A 26 -3.12 15.09 -0.44
CA LYS A 26 -3.97 16.03 0.29
C LYS A 26 -4.01 15.70 1.77
N PHE A 27 -3.97 14.41 2.13
CA PHE A 27 -3.91 13.96 3.52
C PHE A 27 -2.75 14.60 4.29
N THR A 28 -1.60 14.74 3.62
CA THR A 28 -0.37 15.29 4.23
C THR A 28 -0.28 16.81 4.08
N ARG A 29 -0.72 17.36 2.93
CA ARG A 29 -0.49 18.76 2.57
C ARG A 29 -1.71 19.67 2.75
N GLY A 30 -2.91 19.11 2.93
CA GLY A 30 -4.12 19.91 3.04
C GLY A 30 -4.34 20.78 1.80
N ASP A 31 -4.58 22.05 2.02
CA ASP A 31 -4.86 23.04 0.95
C ASP A 31 -3.63 23.37 0.09
N GLU A 32 -2.42 23.10 0.56
CA GLU A 32 -1.16 23.31 -0.22
C GLU A 32 -0.92 22.21 -1.25
N GLN A 33 -1.68 21.12 -1.22
CA GLN A 33 -1.45 19.94 -2.06
C GLN A 33 -1.34 20.26 -3.56
N PRO A 34 -2.18 21.10 -4.19
CA PRO A 34 -2.09 21.35 -5.63
C PRO A 34 -0.77 22.00 -6.02
N GLU A 35 -0.27 22.96 -5.24
CA GLU A 35 1.01 23.65 -5.50
C GLU A 35 2.19 22.72 -5.29
N VAL A 36 2.14 21.90 -4.21
CA VAL A 36 3.18 20.90 -3.90
C VAL A 36 3.25 19.84 -5.00
N PHE A 37 2.10 19.35 -5.47
CA PHE A 37 2.02 18.38 -6.56
C PHE A 37 2.60 18.95 -7.86
N GLU A 38 2.21 20.16 -8.27
CA GLU A 38 2.73 20.81 -9.47
C GLU A 38 4.26 21.03 -9.39
N THR A 39 4.74 21.49 -8.22
CA THR A 39 6.17 21.65 -7.96
C THR A 39 6.91 20.31 -8.06
N ALA A 40 6.32 19.23 -7.53
CA ALA A 40 6.88 17.88 -7.62
C ALA A 40 6.96 17.40 -9.08
N MET A 41 5.89 17.57 -9.87
CA MET A 41 5.85 17.14 -11.27
C MET A 41 6.79 17.96 -12.17
N ASN A 42 6.99 19.24 -11.88
CA ASN A 42 7.86 20.12 -12.67
C ASN A 42 9.33 20.14 -12.21
N GLY A 43 9.60 19.74 -10.96
CA GLY A 43 10.93 19.76 -10.36
C GLY A 43 11.46 18.37 -10.01
N ALA A 44 10.89 17.74 -8.98
CA ALA A 44 11.37 16.46 -8.46
C ALA A 44 11.31 15.35 -9.52
N TRP A 45 10.20 15.20 -10.24
CA TRP A 45 10.09 14.21 -11.32
C TRP A 45 11.18 14.37 -12.36
N ARG A 46 11.48 15.61 -12.81
CA ARG A 46 12.55 15.84 -13.79
C ARG A 46 13.92 15.41 -13.27
N ALA A 47 14.21 15.69 -11.99
CA ALA A 47 15.47 15.30 -11.39
C ALA A 47 15.58 13.77 -11.27
N LEU A 48 14.50 13.09 -10.84
CA LEU A 48 14.48 11.65 -10.71
C LEU A 48 14.51 10.94 -12.06
N SER A 49 13.74 11.44 -13.06
CA SER A 49 13.75 10.90 -14.42
C SER A 49 15.17 10.96 -15.02
N LYS A 50 15.89 12.08 -14.83
CA LYS A 50 17.28 12.18 -15.25
C LYS A 50 18.16 11.12 -14.59
N LEU A 51 18.02 10.88 -13.27
CA LEU A 51 18.80 9.86 -12.57
C LEU A 51 18.49 8.45 -13.09
N ARG A 52 17.23 8.16 -13.43
CA ARG A 52 16.84 6.90 -14.06
C ARG A 52 17.42 6.74 -15.46
N ASP A 53 17.34 7.78 -16.29
CA ASP A 53 17.87 7.78 -17.66
C ASP A 53 19.40 7.59 -17.66
N GLU A 54 20.09 8.19 -16.70
CA GLU A 54 21.54 8.02 -16.47
C GLU A 54 21.89 6.70 -15.77
N ARG A 55 20.87 5.86 -15.42
CA ARG A 55 21.03 4.58 -14.72
C ARG A 55 21.69 4.68 -13.34
N VAL A 56 21.58 5.85 -12.71
CA VAL A 56 22.00 6.05 -11.31
C VAL A 56 21.02 5.37 -10.37
N VAL A 57 19.73 5.36 -10.72
CA VAL A 57 18.68 4.57 -10.07
C VAL A 57 17.99 3.68 -11.11
N LYS A 58 17.33 2.61 -10.65
CA LYS A 58 16.62 1.67 -11.53
C LYS A 58 15.16 2.07 -11.76
N ALA A 59 14.53 2.68 -10.75
CA ALA A 59 13.12 3.05 -10.80
C ALA A 59 12.85 4.32 -9.99
N ILE A 60 11.78 5.02 -10.37
CA ILE A 60 11.30 6.21 -9.71
C ILE A 60 9.80 6.09 -9.42
N GLY A 61 9.35 6.70 -8.33
CA GLY A 61 7.97 6.56 -7.91
C GLY A 61 7.44 7.70 -7.04
N VAL A 62 6.24 7.48 -6.53
CA VAL A 62 5.57 8.34 -5.55
C VAL A 62 5.18 7.53 -4.33
N GLY A 63 5.41 8.06 -3.12
CA GLY A 63 5.07 7.43 -1.84
C GLY A 63 4.08 8.28 -1.04
N VAL A 64 2.84 7.82 -0.88
CA VAL A 64 1.73 8.63 -0.32
C VAL A 64 0.66 7.77 0.36
N ASN A 65 -0.31 8.45 1.01
CA ASN A 65 -1.48 7.82 1.64
C ASN A 65 -2.76 7.84 0.78
N GLU A 66 -2.74 8.43 -0.41
CA GLU A 66 -3.92 8.57 -1.28
C GLU A 66 -3.62 8.03 -2.67
N TRP A 67 -4.49 7.17 -3.20
CA TRP A 67 -4.31 6.57 -4.53
C TRP A 67 -4.62 7.56 -5.67
N GLU A 68 -5.48 8.55 -5.40
CA GLU A 68 -5.89 9.54 -6.38
C GLU A 68 -4.70 10.35 -6.89
N VAL A 69 -3.84 10.80 -5.99
CA VAL A 69 -2.63 11.55 -6.38
C VAL A 69 -1.60 10.66 -7.09
N CYS A 70 -1.58 9.35 -6.81
CA CYS A 70 -0.77 8.40 -7.57
C CYS A 70 -1.27 8.30 -9.02
N GLN A 71 -2.60 8.24 -9.20
CA GLN A 71 -3.23 8.23 -10.51
C GLN A 71 -2.90 9.51 -11.28
N ASP A 72 -3.14 10.69 -10.68
CA ASP A 72 -2.84 12.00 -11.29
C ASP A 72 -1.36 12.09 -11.73
N ALA A 73 -0.46 11.56 -10.91
CA ALA A 73 0.97 11.52 -11.23
C ALA A 73 1.26 10.60 -12.42
N LEU A 74 0.66 9.40 -12.46
CA LEU A 74 0.87 8.42 -13.53
C LEU A 74 0.23 8.86 -14.85
N GLU A 75 -0.87 9.62 -14.82
CA GLU A 75 -1.49 10.21 -16.00
C GLU A 75 -0.61 11.31 -16.62
N GLN A 76 0.06 12.10 -15.78
CA GLN A 76 0.87 13.23 -16.23
C GLN A 76 2.30 12.86 -16.58
N ARG A 77 2.88 11.84 -15.93
CA ARG A 77 4.31 11.51 -16.01
C ARG A 77 4.51 9.99 -16.01
N ASP A 78 5.69 9.62 -16.46
CA ASP A 78 6.15 8.24 -16.49
C ASP A 78 6.82 7.88 -15.15
N PHE A 79 6.15 7.02 -14.38
CA PHE A 79 6.62 6.46 -13.12
C PHE A 79 6.66 4.93 -13.20
N ASP A 80 7.64 4.31 -12.56
CA ASP A 80 7.83 2.86 -12.55
C ASP A 80 7.09 2.18 -11.40
N CYS A 81 6.92 2.89 -10.27
CA CYS A 81 6.31 2.30 -9.08
C CYS A 81 5.67 3.34 -8.15
N PHE A 82 4.82 2.83 -7.24
CA PHE A 82 4.16 3.62 -6.21
C PHE A 82 4.27 2.92 -4.86
N LEU A 83 4.45 3.67 -3.78
CA LEU A 83 4.33 3.18 -2.42
C LEU A 83 3.03 3.74 -1.83
N LEU A 84 1.99 2.93 -1.85
CA LEU A 84 0.64 3.30 -1.43
C LEU A 84 0.35 2.78 -0.02
N ALA A 85 0.09 3.69 0.93
CA ALA A 85 -0.11 3.34 2.32
C ALA A 85 -1.61 3.18 2.67
N GLY A 86 -2.04 1.94 2.92
CA GLY A 86 -3.34 1.63 3.52
C GLY A 86 -4.57 1.87 2.63
N ARG A 87 -4.41 2.04 1.32
CA ARG A 87 -5.50 2.31 0.37
C ARG A 87 -5.77 1.17 -0.62
N TYR A 88 -5.11 0.03 -0.43
CA TYR A 88 -5.50 -1.24 -1.03
C TYR A 88 -5.33 -2.34 0.00
N THR A 89 -6.43 -2.73 0.65
CA THR A 89 -6.46 -3.67 1.79
C THR A 89 -7.82 -4.38 1.84
N LEU A 90 -8.03 -5.30 2.79
CA LEU A 90 -9.36 -5.87 3.04
C LEU A 90 -10.44 -4.83 3.37
N LEU A 91 -10.06 -3.63 3.80
CA LEU A 91 -10.99 -2.56 4.17
C LEU A 91 -11.09 -1.45 3.13
N GLU A 92 -10.08 -1.29 2.29
CA GLU A 92 -9.95 -0.21 1.32
C GLU A 92 -9.70 -0.81 -0.06
N GLN A 93 -10.59 -0.62 -1.01
CA GLN A 93 -10.50 -1.26 -2.33
C GLN A 93 -10.87 -0.30 -3.47
N GLU A 94 -11.02 0.98 -3.19
CA GLU A 94 -11.42 2.00 -4.16
C GLU A 94 -10.37 2.19 -5.26
N ALA A 95 -9.10 1.92 -4.97
CA ALA A 95 -8.01 1.93 -5.96
C ALA A 95 -8.23 0.94 -7.13
N LEU A 96 -9.12 -0.06 -6.98
CA LEU A 96 -9.52 -0.98 -8.04
C LEU A 96 -10.36 -0.30 -9.14
N ASP A 97 -10.98 0.84 -8.87
CA ASP A 97 -11.86 1.48 -9.84
C ASP A 97 -11.08 1.99 -11.06
N THR A 98 -9.93 2.61 -10.84
CA THR A 98 -9.17 3.28 -11.90
C THR A 98 -7.66 3.15 -11.75
N PHE A 99 -7.11 3.36 -10.56
CA PHE A 99 -5.65 3.46 -10.36
C PHE A 99 -4.91 2.14 -10.61
N LEU A 100 -5.36 1.04 -10.02
CA LEU A 100 -4.69 -0.26 -10.22
C LEU A 100 -4.80 -0.76 -11.66
N PRO A 101 -5.95 -0.64 -12.37
CA PRO A 101 -6.03 -0.89 -13.81
C PRO A 101 -5.09 0.00 -14.64
N LEU A 102 -4.94 1.28 -14.28
CA LEU A 102 -4.00 2.18 -14.94
C LEU A 102 -2.55 1.73 -14.73
N CYS A 103 -2.20 1.26 -13.52
CA CYS A 103 -0.88 0.71 -13.25
C CYS A 103 -0.56 -0.49 -14.14
N GLU A 104 -1.51 -1.42 -14.31
CA GLU A 104 -1.35 -2.56 -15.23
C GLU A 104 -1.12 -2.09 -16.68
N GLN A 105 -1.95 -1.16 -17.15
CA GLN A 105 -1.84 -0.60 -18.50
C GLN A 105 -0.49 0.07 -18.74
N ARG A 106 0.06 0.74 -17.74
CA ARG A 106 1.32 1.49 -17.82
C ARG A 106 2.53 0.69 -17.37
N ASN A 107 2.38 -0.60 -16.99
CA ASN A 107 3.43 -1.43 -16.39
C ASN A 107 4.08 -0.80 -15.15
N ALA A 108 3.31 -0.03 -14.39
CA ALA A 108 3.74 0.50 -13.10
C ALA A 108 3.38 -0.49 -11.99
N SER A 109 4.26 -0.64 -11.01
CA SER A 109 4.05 -1.53 -9.86
C SER A 109 3.61 -0.75 -8.63
N VAL A 110 2.82 -1.39 -7.76
CA VAL A 110 2.43 -0.81 -6.47
C VAL A 110 3.00 -1.62 -5.32
N VAL A 111 3.79 -0.97 -4.48
CA VAL A 111 4.18 -1.50 -3.17
C VAL A 111 3.14 -1.04 -2.17
N VAL A 112 2.44 -1.97 -1.52
CA VAL A 112 1.46 -1.60 -0.52
C VAL A 112 2.11 -1.54 0.85
N GLY A 113 2.16 -0.33 1.43
CA GLY A 113 2.45 -0.10 2.83
C GLY A 113 1.16 -0.06 3.67
N GLY A 114 1.28 -0.18 4.98
CA GLY A 114 0.14 0.00 5.88
C GLY A 114 -1.04 -0.95 5.68
N GLY A 115 -0.86 -2.11 5.05
CA GLY A 115 -1.91 -3.07 4.69
C GLY A 115 -2.65 -3.68 5.89
N PHE A 116 -2.18 -3.43 7.12
CA PHE A 116 -2.93 -3.74 8.34
C PHE A 116 -3.84 -2.59 8.81
N ASN A 117 -4.01 -1.50 8.04
CA ASN A 117 -4.82 -0.33 8.38
C ASN A 117 -4.61 0.13 9.84
N SER A 118 -3.42 0.68 10.13
CA SER A 118 -3.00 1.11 11.47
C SER A 118 -3.02 0.00 12.53
N GLY A 119 -3.01 -1.28 12.09
CA GLY A 119 -2.92 -2.46 12.95
C GLY A 119 -4.24 -3.17 13.24
N ILE A 120 -5.40 -2.60 12.85
CA ILE A 120 -6.69 -3.24 13.12
C ILE A 120 -6.82 -4.60 12.42
N LEU A 121 -6.27 -4.78 11.21
CA LEU A 121 -6.25 -6.07 10.51
C LEU A 121 -5.18 -7.05 11.04
N ALA A 122 -4.28 -6.58 11.92
CA ALA A 122 -3.32 -7.45 12.60
C ALA A 122 -3.83 -7.93 13.97
N THR A 123 -4.64 -7.10 14.67
CA THR A 123 -5.01 -7.34 16.07
C THR A 123 -6.50 -7.51 16.30
N GLY A 124 -7.33 -7.31 15.26
CA GLY A 124 -8.78 -7.35 15.35
C GLY A 124 -9.44 -6.08 15.87
N ALA A 125 -10.78 -6.09 15.87
CA ALA A 125 -11.62 -4.97 16.29
C ALA A 125 -11.78 -4.90 17.82
N LYS A 126 -10.66 -4.73 18.51
CA LYS A 126 -10.63 -4.60 19.98
C LYS A 126 -10.69 -3.14 20.44
N ASP A 127 -10.84 -2.93 21.76
CA ASP A 127 -10.77 -1.60 22.36
C ASP A 127 -9.42 -0.95 22.07
N GLY A 128 -9.45 0.33 21.72
CA GLY A 128 -8.26 1.09 21.33
C GLY A 128 -7.73 0.79 19.92
N ALA A 129 -8.44 -0.03 19.11
CA ALA A 129 -8.05 -0.26 17.72
C ALA A 129 -8.00 1.06 16.93
N LYS A 130 -7.00 1.17 16.07
CA LYS A 130 -6.78 2.36 15.22
C LYS A 130 -7.05 2.04 13.75
N TYR A 131 -7.51 3.06 13.04
CA TYR A 131 -7.70 3.07 11.61
C TYR A 131 -7.32 4.46 11.07
N ASN A 132 -6.56 4.52 9.99
CA ASN A 132 -6.04 5.79 9.44
C ASN A 132 -5.42 6.70 10.51
N TYR A 133 -4.55 6.11 11.35
CA TYR A 133 -3.82 6.76 12.46
C TYR A 133 -4.68 7.32 13.60
N SER A 134 -6.00 7.19 13.52
CA SER A 134 -6.99 7.67 14.50
C SER A 134 -7.74 6.50 15.17
N PRO A 135 -8.51 6.71 16.25
CA PRO A 135 -9.39 5.69 16.77
C PRO A 135 -10.34 5.14 15.69
N ALA A 136 -10.45 3.82 15.61
CA ALA A 136 -11.27 3.19 14.58
C ALA A 136 -12.77 3.51 14.75
N PRO A 137 -13.45 4.04 13.71
CA PRO A 137 -14.90 4.24 13.74
C PRO A 137 -15.65 2.93 13.96
N GLU A 138 -16.84 3.01 14.54
CA GLU A 138 -17.65 1.84 14.84
C GLU A 138 -18.06 1.05 13.59
N THR A 139 -18.25 1.73 12.46
CA THR A 139 -18.52 1.11 11.15
C THR A 139 -17.37 0.21 10.69
N ILE A 140 -16.12 0.68 10.85
CA ILE A 140 -14.92 -0.10 10.53
C ILE A 140 -14.77 -1.27 11.48
N LYS A 141 -14.96 -1.09 12.79
CA LYS A 141 -14.91 -2.20 13.76
C LYS A 141 -15.90 -3.31 13.43
N ARG A 142 -17.16 -2.95 13.09
CA ARG A 142 -18.18 -3.94 12.68
C ARG A 142 -17.76 -4.69 11.42
N ARG A 143 -17.19 -4.00 10.42
CA ARG A 143 -16.69 -4.66 9.21
C ARG A 143 -15.55 -5.62 9.52
N VAL A 144 -14.60 -5.22 10.38
CA VAL A 144 -13.52 -6.11 10.83
C VAL A 144 -14.07 -7.30 11.59
N GLN A 145 -15.04 -7.13 12.52
CA GLN A 145 -15.69 -8.23 13.24
C GLN A 145 -16.39 -9.21 12.30
N ALA A 146 -17.02 -8.72 11.23
CA ALA A 146 -17.62 -9.58 10.22
C ALA A 146 -16.56 -10.39 9.47
N ILE A 147 -15.42 -9.79 9.12
CA ILE A 147 -14.26 -10.49 8.52
C ILE A 147 -13.69 -11.51 9.51
N GLU A 148 -13.51 -11.16 10.79
CA GLU A 148 -13.03 -12.05 11.84
C GLU A 148 -13.95 -13.28 12.01
N SER A 149 -15.28 -13.10 11.84
CA SER A 149 -16.23 -14.21 11.89
C SER A 149 -15.99 -15.23 10.77
N VAL A 150 -15.70 -14.74 9.54
CA VAL A 150 -15.33 -15.63 8.43
C VAL A 150 -13.95 -16.26 8.67
N CYS A 151 -12.99 -15.47 9.16
CA CYS A 151 -11.69 -15.98 9.54
C CYS A 151 -11.79 -17.16 10.55
N LYS A 152 -12.66 -17.03 11.54
CA LYS A 152 -12.90 -18.08 12.52
C LYS A 152 -13.57 -19.31 11.91
N GLU A 153 -14.55 -19.13 11.02
CA GLU A 153 -15.24 -20.22 10.32
C GLU A 153 -14.26 -21.09 9.53
N PHE A 154 -13.30 -20.47 8.83
CA PHE A 154 -12.31 -21.16 8.01
C PHE A 154 -10.95 -21.40 8.71
N GLN A 155 -10.81 -21.05 9.99
CA GLN A 155 -9.57 -21.15 10.76
C GLN A 155 -8.39 -20.37 10.13
N VAL A 156 -8.68 -19.26 9.45
CA VAL A 156 -7.70 -18.38 8.80
C VAL A 156 -7.34 -17.23 9.74
N PRO A 157 -6.07 -16.98 10.07
CA PRO A 157 -5.69 -15.79 10.82
C PRO A 157 -6.01 -14.51 10.02
N LEU A 158 -6.70 -13.55 10.65
CA LEU A 158 -7.01 -12.25 10.02
C LEU A 158 -5.79 -11.57 9.38
N PRO A 159 -4.61 -11.49 10.04
CA PRO A 159 -3.44 -10.90 9.41
C PRO A 159 -2.91 -11.71 8.21
N ALA A 160 -3.10 -13.03 8.17
CA ALA A 160 -2.74 -13.82 7.00
C ALA A 160 -3.61 -13.45 5.78
N ALA A 161 -4.93 -13.34 5.99
CA ALA A 161 -5.84 -12.88 4.96
C ALA A 161 -5.49 -11.45 4.49
N ALA A 162 -5.18 -10.54 5.42
CA ALA A 162 -4.81 -9.16 5.07
C ALA A 162 -3.54 -9.08 4.22
N LEU A 163 -2.50 -9.88 4.52
CA LEU A 163 -1.26 -9.91 3.74
C LEU A 163 -1.45 -10.49 2.35
N GLN A 164 -2.14 -11.63 2.26
CA GLN A 164 -2.29 -12.37 1.00
C GLN A 164 -3.26 -11.68 0.05
N PHE A 165 -4.31 -11.03 0.56
CA PHE A 165 -5.23 -10.24 -0.26
C PHE A 165 -4.50 -9.18 -1.08
N VAL A 166 -3.62 -8.44 -0.46
CA VAL A 166 -2.93 -7.30 -1.09
C VAL A 166 -2.08 -7.76 -2.28
N VAL A 167 -1.32 -8.84 -2.13
CA VAL A 167 -0.42 -9.34 -3.20
C VAL A 167 -1.11 -10.24 -4.22
N ALA A 168 -2.41 -10.44 -4.11
CA ALA A 168 -3.18 -11.15 -5.13
C ALA A 168 -3.42 -10.30 -6.39
N HIS A 169 -3.29 -8.97 -6.28
CA HIS A 169 -3.46 -8.09 -7.44
C HIS A 169 -2.19 -8.08 -8.31
N PRO A 170 -2.30 -8.24 -9.66
CA PRO A 170 -1.15 -8.30 -10.56
C PRO A 170 -0.22 -7.08 -10.47
N ALA A 171 -0.77 -5.87 -10.29
CA ALA A 171 0.03 -4.66 -10.14
C ALA A 171 0.75 -4.55 -8.78
N VAL A 172 0.50 -5.47 -7.83
CA VAL A 172 1.06 -5.42 -6.46
C VAL A 172 2.04 -6.55 -6.22
N PRO A 173 3.30 -6.43 -6.67
CA PRO A 173 4.29 -7.49 -6.52
C PRO A 173 4.77 -7.70 -5.09
N THR A 174 4.55 -6.73 -4.21
CA THR A 174 5.09 -6.80 -2.85
C THR A 174 4.30 -5.98 -1.84
N PHE A 175 4.45 -6.37 -0.59
CA PHE A 175 3.83 -5.76 0.58
C PHE A 175 4.91 -5.35 1.59
N MET A 176 4.79 -4.15 2.15
CA MET A 176 5.68 -3.66 3.19
C MET A 176 5.01 -3.76 4.57
N ALA A 177 5.35 -4.82 5.32
CA ALA A 177 4.86 -5.01 6.67
C ALA A 177 5.77 -4.32 7.68
N GLY A 178 5.24 -3.37 8.44
CA GLY A 178 5.95 -2.76 9.56
C GLY A 178 6.26 -3.78 10.66
N THR A 179 7.52 -3.87 11.08
CA THR A 179 7.97 -4.75 12.16
C THR A 179 8.93 -4.03 13.09
N ARG A 180 8.83 -4.31 14.40
CA ARG A 180 9.72 -3.74 15.42
C ARG A 180 10.62 -4.80 16.06
N THR A 181 10.32 -6.08 15.87
CA THR A 181 11.04 -7.19 16.51
C THR A 181 11.20 -8.35 15.55
N VAL A 182 12.24 -9.16 15.77
CA VAL A 182 12.45 -10.42 15.03
C VAL A 182 11.24 -11.36 15.16
N LYS A 183 10.58 -11.38 16.32
CA LYS A 183 9.36 -12.18 16.53
C LYS A 183 8.23 -11.75 15.59
N GLN A 184 8.01 -10.44 15.44
CA GLN A 184 6.98 -9.90 14.51
C GLN A 184 7.33 -10.23 13.06
N LEU A 185 8.61 -10.12 12.66
CA LEU A 185 9.02 -10.49 11.32
C LEU A 185 8.75 -11.97 11.02
N LYS A 186 9.17 -12.86 11.91
CA LYS A 186 8.88 -14.30 11.77
C LYS A 186 7.39 -14.59 11.69
N GLN A 187 6.58 -13.87 12.48
CA GLN A 187 5.13 -14.02 12.47
C GLN A 187 4.52 -13.53 11.15
N ASN A 188 4.96 -12.40 10.61
CA ASN A 188 4.49 -11.90 9.32
C ASN A 188 4.84 -12.87 8.17
N ILE A 189 6.03 -13.47 8.19
CA ILE A 189 6.43 -14.51 7.23
C ILE A 189 5.51 -15.74 7.35
N ALA A 190 5.23 -16.19 8.58
CA ALA A 190 4.33 -17.32 8.81
C ALA A 190 2.90 -17.03 8.33
N TRP A 191 2.37 -15.82 8.53
CA TRP A 191 1.07 -15.41 8.03
C TRP A 191 1.04 -15.32 6.51
N PHE A 192 2.08 -14.78 5.90
CA PHE A 192 2.19 -14.70 4.45
C PHE A 192 2.18 -16.08 3.77
N SER A 193 2.77 -17.08 4.42
CA SER A 193 2.83 -18.48 3.94
C SER A 193 1.68 -19.36 4.47
N HIS A 194 0.72 -18.80 5.21
CA HIS A 194 -0.39 -19.59 5.76
C HIS A 194 -1.31 -20.06 4.64
N PRO A 195 -1.65 -21.35 4.55
CA PRO A 195 -2.58 -21.83 3.53
C PRO A 195 -4.00 -21.28 3.78
N ILE A 196 -4.56 -20.62 2.78
CA ILE A 196 -5.93 -20.09 2.83
C ILE A 196 -6.74 -20.77 1.73
N PRO A 197 -7.85 -21.46 2.07
CA PRO A 197 -8.69 -22.13 1.08
C PRO A 197 -9.45 -21.12 0.21
N SER A 198 -9.69 -21.43 -1.07
CA SER A 198 -10.40 -20.57 -2.00
C SER A 198 -11.83 -20.23 -1.54
N GLU A 199 -12.47 -21.14 -0.81
CA GLU A 199 -13.81 -20.99 -0.23
C GLU A 199 -13.86 -19.82 0.77
N PHE A 200 -12.77 -19.54 1.47
CA PHE A 200 -12.66 -18.37 2.35
C PHE A 200 -12.87 -17.07 1.59
N TRP A 201 -12.21 -16.91 0.46
CA TRP A 201 -12.33 -15.73 -0.38
C TRP A 201 -13.73 -15.61 -0.99
N THR A 202 -14.28 -16.73 -1.43
CA THR A 202 -15.67 -16.81 -1.92
C THR A 202 -16.66 -16.39 -0.83
N ALA A 203 -16.46 -16.81 0.42
CA ALA A 203 -17.29 -16.41 1.54
C ALA A 203 -17.20 -14.91 1.85
N LEU A 204 -16.00 -14.30 1.76
CA LEU A 204 -15.84 -12.85 1.92
C LEU A 204 -16.57 -12.07 0.82
N LYS A 205 -16.49 -12.50 -0.43
CA LYS A 205 -17.20 -11.89 -1.56
C LYS A 205 -18.72 -12.02 -1.43
N SER A 206 -19.24 -13.21 -1.13
CA SER A 206 -20.67 -13.47 -0.98
C SER A 206 -21.30 -12.68 0.17
N LYS A 207 -20.55 -12.42 1.24
CA LYS A 207 -20.94 -11.56 2.36
C LYS A 207 -20.68 -10.07 2.11
N ARG A 208 -20.19 -9.69 0.92
CA ARG A 208 -19.85 -8.31 0.53
C ARG A 208 -18.85 -7.64 1.49
N LEU A 209 -17.96 -8.43 2.07
CA LEU A 209 -16.89 -7.95 2.94
C LEU A 209 -15.67 -7.48 2.13
N ILE A 210 -15.50 -8.02 0.93
CA ILE A 210 -14.63 -7.53 -0.13
C ILE A 210 -15.42 -7.41 -1.44
N ARG A 211 -14.92 -6.65 -2.38
CA ARG A 211 -15.55 -6.48 -3.71
C ARG A 211 -15.55 -7.79 -4.48
N GLU A 212 -16.56 -8.00 -5.31
CA GLU A 212 -16.70 -9.17 -6.17
C GLU A 212 -15.54 -9.27 -7.18
N ASP A 213 -15.15 -8.13 -7.75
CA ASP A 213 -14.09 -8.00 -8.75
C ASP A 213 -12.67 -7.96 -8.16
N ALA A 214 -12.52 -7.91 -6.83
CA ALA A 214 -11.18 -7.90 -6.21
C ALA A 214 -10.44 -9.21 -6.49
N PRO A 215 -9.20 -9.16 -7.01
CA PRO A 215 -8.35 -10.33 -7.13
C PRO A 215 -8.09 -10.99 -5.77
N THR A 216 -8.13 -12.32 -5.74
CA THR A 216 -7.86 -13.12 -4.53
C THR A 216 -6.96 -14.29 -4.90
N PRO A 217 -6.16 -14.82 -3.95
CA PRO A 217 -5.33 -16.00 -4.18
C PRO A 217 -6.11 -17.23 -4.59
#